data_7bfce7ac70ad9caca311ef3e6664e58a
#
_entry.id   7bfce7ac70ad9caca311ef3e6664e58a
#
_cell.length_a   1.000
_cell.length_b   1.000
_cell.length_c   1.000
_cell.angle_alpha   90.00
_cell.angle_beta   90.00
_cell.angle_gamma   90.00
#
_symmetry.space_group_name_H-M   'P 1'
#
loop_
_entity.id
_entity.type
_entity.pdbx_description
1 polymer ?
#
loop_
_entity_poly.entity_id
_entity_poly.type
_entity_poly.pdbx_seq_one_letter_code
_entity_poly.pdbx_strand_id
1 'polypeptide(L)'
;MTRQSKKGKYKKKKKARINKRKLLVVVVVLFIVIFSLFKAFQVISKGAVVAKDNVESFITTVFGNDEDISKVNEDEQFNLEDENVIDEKKYVVYIDVGHGGTDIGYKTKDGITEKDLDLQISKLVSSRLSSQRDVSVIVSRNTDINLSNNERVEDANKQNADVFISIHMTGNDDPTAQGVQTFYRVGANDASDEFATLVQKSVAAYVNLKDRGATPFTFGVLQGNNMPAILIQCGFLSNPDEEKKLTNSEFQKDLAEGIAQGILSFLDAQG
;
A
#
# COMPACT_ATOMS: atom_id res chain seq x y z
N MET A 1 72.54 28.56 11.24
CA MET A 1 71.23 27.80 11.12
C MET A 1 70.10 28.79 11.18
N THR A 2 69.59 29.19 10.04
CA THR A 2 68.56 30.22 9.88
C THR A 2 67.23 29.60 9.53
N ARG A 3 66.21 29.78 10.38
CA ARG A 3 64.87 29.23 10.32
C ARG A 3 63.99 30.14 9.44
N GLN A 4 63.64 29.71 8.22
CA GLN A 4 62.71 30.44 7.34
C GLN A 4 61.25 30.15 7.74
N SER A 5 60.51 31.20 8.06
CA SER A 5 59.09 31.24 8.34
C SER A 5 58.29 31.23 7.03
N LYS A 6 57.47 30.20 6.79
CA LYS A 6 56.51 30.14 5.66
C LYS A 6 55.24 30.88 6.06
N LYS A 7 54.98 32.06 5.49
CA LYS A 7 53.70 32.79 5.56
C LYS A 7 52.68 32.12 4.64
N GLY A 8 51.64 31.48 5.19
CA GLY A 8 50.52 30.96 4.46
C GLY A 8 49.62 32.09 3.90
N LYS A 9 49.41 32.10 2.59
CA LYS A 9 48.47 33.02 1.93
C LYS A 9 47.02 32.52 2.11
N TYR A 10 46.23 33.22 2.91
CA TYR A 10 44.78 33.04 2.99
C TYR A 10 44.12 33.53 1.66
N LYS A 11 43.53 32.63 0.88
CA LYS A 11 42.68 32.97 -0.24
C LYS A 11 41.30 33.44 0.25
N LYS A 12 41.01 34.73 0.04
CA LYS A 12 39.64 35.28 0.28
C LYS A 12 38.66 34.60 -0.67
N LYS A 13 37.63 33.87 -0.12
CA LYS A 13 36.52 33.35 -0.87
C LYS A 13 35.72 34.50 -1.49
N LYS A 14 35.60 34.52 -2.81
CA LYS A 14 34.72 35.46 -3.53
C LYS A 14 33.28 35.15 -3.19
N LYS A 15 32.54 36.10 -2.61
CA LYS A 15 31.08 35.99 -2.45
C LYS A 15 30.43 35.89 -3.83
N ALA A 16 29.70 34.80 -4.08
CA ALA A 16 28.94 34.62 -5.30
C ALA A 16 27.87 35.72 -5.40
N ARG A 17 27.94 36.58 -6.44
CA ARG A 17 26.88 37.54 -6.72
C ARG A 17 25.69 36.81 -7.32
N ILE A 18 24.56 36.80 -6.58
CA ILE A 18 23.29 36.25 -7.06
C ILE A 18 22.86 37.05 -8.31
N ASN A 19 22.70 36.38 -9.42
CA ASN A 19 22.20 37.01 -10.64
C ASN A 19 20.72 37.36 -10.46
N LYS A 20 20.44 38.65 -10.30
CA LYS A 20 19.08 39.19 -10.06
C LYS A 20 18.07 38.74 -11.14
N ARG A 21 18.51 38.57 -12.40
CA ARG A 21 17.63 38.04 -13.47
C ARG A 21 17.25 36.58 -13.24
N LYS A 22 18.18 35.72 -12.81
CA LYS A 22 17.90 34.32 -12.50
C LYS A 22 16.99 34.20 -11.26
N LEU A 23 17.23 35.02 -10.24
CA LEU A 23 16.37 35.07 -9.06
C LEU A 23 14.94 35.50 -9.42
N LEU A 24 14.77 36.50 -10.27
CA LEU A 24 13.46 36.95 -10.74
C LEU A 24 12.70 35.83 -11.48
N VAL A 25 13.37 35.07 -12.34
CA VAL A 25 12.77 33.93 -13.06
C VAL A 25 12.31 32.86 -12.08
N VAL A 26 13.09 32.51 -11.08
CA VAL A 26 12.72 31.53 -10.05
C VAL A 26 11.49 31.99 -9.27
N VAL A 27 11.42 33.27 -8.89
CA VAL A 27 10.28 33.85 -8.18
C VAL A 27 9.01 33.81 -9.04
N VAL A 28 9.12 34.14 -10.34
CA VAL A 28 7.98 34.09 -11.27
C VAL A 28 7.48 32.65 -11.46
N VAL A 29 8.38 31.68 -11.61
CA VAL A 29 8.00 30.24 -11.73
C VAL A 29 7.30 29.76 -10.45
N LEU A 30 7.81 30.12 -9.27
CA LEU A 30 7.17 29.78 -8.00
C LEU A 30 5.76 30.41 -7.90
N PHE A 31 5.58 31.65 -8.34
CA PHE A 31 4.27 32.31 -8.36
C PHE A 31 3.28 31.59 -9.29
N ILE A 32 3.72 31.14 -10.46
CA ILE A 32 2.87 30.39 -11.41
C ILE A 32 2.46 29.06 -10.81
N VAL A 33 3.38 28.34 -10.16
CA VAL A 33 3.08 27.04 -9.51
C VAL A 33 2.07 27.24 -8.37
N ILE A 34 2.28 28.20 -7.49
CA ILE A 34 1.37 28.50 -6.37
C ILE A 34 -0.03 28.90 -6.89
N PHE A 35 -0.07 29.73 -7.93
CA PHE A 35 -1.34 30.14 -8.55
C PHE A 35 -2.08 28.97 -9.20
N SER A 36 -1.37 28.06 -9.85
CA SER A 36 -1.96 26.84 -10.42
C SER A 36 -2.53 25.91 -9.35
N LEU A 37 -1.83 25.73 -8.22
CA LEU A 37 -2.30 24.95 -7.08
C LEU A 37 -3.52 25.61 -6.42
N PHE A 38 -3.54 26.94 -6.31
CA PHE A 38 -4.69 27.69 -5.79
C PHE A 38 -5.93 27.55 -6.69
N LYS A 39 -5.75 27.59 -8.02
CA LYS A 39 -6.84 27.34 -8.97
C LYS A 39 -7.37 25.91 -8.90
N ALA A 40 -6.48 24.91 -8.77
CA ALA A 40 -6.90 23.51 -8.58
C ALA A 40 -7.71 23.35 -7.28
N PHE A 41 -7.27 23.97 -6.19
CA PHE A 41 -8.00 23.97 -4.93
C PHE A 41 -9.40 24.64 -5.04
N GLN A 42 -9.51 25.76 -5.76
CA GLN A 42 -10.82 26.41 -6.00
C GLN A 42 -11.77 25.54 -6.85
N VAL A 43 -11.25 24.78 -7.81
CA VAL A 43 -12.09 23.84 -8.60
C VAL A 43 -12.61 22.72 -7.73
N ILE A 44 -11.77 22.16 -6.84
CA ILE A 44 -12.17 21.11 -5.89
C ILE A 44 -13.21 21.62 -4.90
N SER A 45 -13.02 22.84 -4.34
CA SER A 45 -13.96 23.44 -3.40
C SER A 45 -15.31 23.78 -4.06
N LYS A 46 -15.32 24.26 -5.32
CA LYS A 46 -16.56 24.50 -6.08
C LYS A 46 -17.28 23.20 -6.43
N GLY A 47 -16.53 22.11 -6.74
CA GLY A 47 -17.12 20.79 -6.98
C GLY A 47 -17.85 20.24 -5.75
N ALA A 48 -17.30 20.47 -4.55
CA ALA A 48 -17.95 20.07 -3.30
C ALA A 48 -19.24 20.88 -3.01
N VAL A 49 -19.26 22.17 -3.31
CA VAL A 49 -20.45 23.03 -3.17
C VAL A 49 -21.53 22.62 -4.19
N VAL A 50 -21.15 22.40 -5.45
CA VAL A 50 -22.11 21.94 -6.51
C VAL A 50 -22.73 20.58 -6.18
N ALA A 51 -21.95 19.67 -5.55
CA ALA A 51 -22.49 18.38 -5.11
C ALA A 51 -23.54 18.53 -3.99
N LYS A 52 -23.33 19.46 -3.06
CA LYS A 52 -24.28 19.75 -1.98
C LYS A 52 -25.58 20.34 -2.52
N ASP A 53 -25.49 21.32 -3.43
CA ASP A 53 -26.67 21.97 -4.04
C ASP A 53 -27.49 20.98 -4.88
N ASN A 54 -26.83 20.03 -5.54
CA ASN A 54 -27.51 18.97 -6.30
C ASN A 54 -28.23 17.96 -5.40
N VAL A 55 -27.70 17.66 -4.22
CA VAL A 55 -28.35 16.78 -3.24
C VAL A 55 -29.57 17.46 -2.63
N GLU A 56 -29.49 18.73 -2.25
CA GLU A 56 -30.66 19.48 -1.75
C GLU A 56 -31.76 19.61 -2.80
N SER A 57 -31.41 19.89 -4.05
CA SER A 57 -32.35 19.92 -5.18
C SER A 57 -32.99 18.56 -5.44
N PHE A 58 -32.24 17.47 -5.33
CA PHE A 58 -32.75 16.09 -5.50
C PHE A 58 -33.73 15.74 -4.36
N ILE A 59 -33.40 16.05 -3.12
CA ILE A 59 -34.28 15.82 -1.94
C ILE A 59 -35.60 16.58 -2.11
N THR A 60 -35.56 17.84 -2.50
CA THR A 60 -36.76 18.67 -2.72
C THR A 60 -37.62 18.12 -3.88
N THR A 61 -37.00 17.57 -4.93
CA THR A 61 -37.70 17.03 -6.08
C THR A 61 -38.36 15.66 -5.79
N VAL A 62 -37.73 14.84 -4.93
CA VAL A 62 -38.23 13.46 -4.64
C VAL A 62 -39.23 13.44 -3.50
N PHE A 63 -39.12 14.33 -2.51
CA PHE A 63 -39.95 14.31 -1.30
C PHE A 63 -40.97 15.45 -1.21
N GLY A 64 -41.01 16.36 -2.18
CA GLY A 64 -42.01 17.44 -2.28
C GLY A 64 -41.79 18.53 -1.23
N ASN A 65 -42.31 19.75 -1.52
CA ASN A 65 -42.46 20.82 -0.55
C ASN A 65 -43.78 20.62 0.22
N ASP A 66 -43.82 19.72 1.17
CA ASP A 66 -44.97 19.63 2.05
C ASP A 66 -44.79 20.61 3.21
N GLU A 67 -45.58 21.69 3.20
CA GLU A 67 -45.73 22.70 4.27
C GLU A 67 -46.41 22.11 5.54
N ASP A 68 -46.42 20.80 5.72
CA ASP A 68 -47.16 20.14 6.82
C ASP A 68 -46.28 19.53 7.91
N ILE A 69 -44.99 19.93 8.04
CA ILE A 69 -44.11 19.47 9.12
C ILE A 69 -44.19 20.37 10.38
N SER A 70 -45.22 21.23 10.50
CA SER A 70 -45.39 22.09 11.70
C SER A 70 -46.15 21.43 12.86
N LYS A 71 -46.35 20.10 12.83
CA LYS A 71 -47.04 19.37 13.91
C LYS A 71 -46.34 18.05 14.27
N VAL A 72 -45.02 18.07 14.39
CA VAL A 72 -44.30 16.98 15.10
C VAL A 72 -44.12 17.48 16.54
N ASN A 73 -44.74 16.76 17.46
CA ASN A 73 -44.73 17.05 18.89
C ASN A 73 -43.29 17.20 19.40
N GLU A 74 -43.05 18.22 20.21
CA GLU A 74 -41.79 18.56 20.91
C GLU A 74 -41.38 17.54 21.99
N ASP A 75 -41.98 16.35 22.02
CA ASP A 75 -41.76 15.36 23.09
C ASP A 75 -40.92 14.13 22.64
N GLU A 76 -40.48 14.02 21.39
CA GLU A 76 -39.41 13.07 21.01
C GLU A 76 -38.06 13.78 20.98
N GLN A 77 -37.46 13.88 22.15
CA GLN A 77 -36.04 14.18 22.34
C GLN A 77 -35.22 13.11 21.61
N PHE A 78 -34.98 13.35 20.31
CA PHE A 78 -34.04 12.54 19.54
C PHE A 78 -32.66 12.76 20.15
N ASN A 79 -32.24 11.82 20.97
CA ASN A 79 -30.93 11.82 21.60
C ASN A 79 -29.87 11.71 20.50
N LEU A 80 -29.32 12.84 20.06
CA LEU A 80 -28.16 12.93 19.15
C LEU A 80 -26.84 12.55 19.85
N GLU A 81 -26.89 11.82 20.97
CA GLU A 81 -25.68 11.45 21.73
C GLU A 81 -25.02 10.16 21.29
N ASP A 82 -25.52 9.46 20.23
CA ASP A 82 -24.99 8.14 19.86
C ASP A 82 -24.41 8.01 18.43
N GLU A 83 -24.01 9.08 17.78
CA GLU A 83 -23.32 8.97 16.47
C GLU A 83 -21.94 9.66 16.41
N ASN A 84 -21.12 9.45 17.43
CA ASN A 84 -19.67 9.42 17.27
C ASN A 84 -19.17 7.99 17.46
N VAL A 85 -19.76 7.04 16.76
CA VAL A 85 -19.07 5.81 16.46
C VAL A 85 -18.00 6.20 15.43
N ILE A 86 -16.86 6.66 15.90
CA ILE A 86 -15.61 6.53 15.16
C ILE A 86 -15.55 5.03 14.91
N ASP A 87 -15.79 4.62 13.67
CA ASP A 87 -15.65 3.25 13.20
C ASP A 87 -14.14 2.94 13.32
N GLU A 88 -13.71 2.62 14.56
CA GLU A 88 -12.34 2.21 14.84
C GLU A 88 -12.16 0.89 14.11
N LYS A 89 -11.40 0.95 13.01
CA LYS A 89 -11.09 -0.24 12.23
C LYS A 89 -10.49 -1.28 13.17
N LYS A 90 -11.13 -2.42 13.27
CA LYS A 90 -10.83 -3.48 14.22
C LYS A 90 -9.46 -4.10 13.99
N TYR A 91 -9.02 -4.18 12.71
CA TYR A 91 -7.78 -4.86 12.34
C TYR A 91 -6.86 -3.97 11.49
N VAL A 92 -5.55 -4.09 11.72
CA VAL A 92 -4.49 -3.46 10.95
C VAL A 92 -3.74 -4.53 10.15
N VAL A 93 -3.87 -4.51 8.83
CA VAL A 93 -3.15 -5.39 7.91
C VAL A 93 -1.94 -4.65 7.35
N TYR A 94 -0.74 -5.18 7.58
CA TYR A 94 0.49 -4.67 6.98
C TYR A 94 0.87 -5.48 5.75
N ILE A 95 0.87 -4.84 4.59
CA ILE A 95 1.29 -5.42 3.32
C ILE A 95 2.73 -4.98 3.04
N ASP A 96 3.65 -5.91 3.11
CA ASP A 96 5.00 -5.71 2.66
C ASP A 96 5.11 -5.97 1.15
N VAL A 97 5.56 -4.96 0.42
CA VAL A 97 5.74 -4.99 -1.03
C VAL A 97 7.17 -5.40 -1.33
N GLY A 98 7.38 -6.58 -1.88
CA GLY A 98 8.70 -7.14 -2.16
C GLY A 98 9.60 -6.21 -2.97
N HIS A 99 10.91 -6.30 -2.72
CA HIS A 99 11.95 -5.56 -3.46
C HIS A 99 11.75 -4.04 -3.49
N GLY A 100 12.32 -3.36 -4.50
CA GLY A 100 12.17 -1.91 -4.72
C GLY A 100 13.50 -1.18 -4.93
N GLY A 101 13.46 -0.06 -5.66
CA GLY A 101 14.63 0.74 -5.97
C GLY A 101 15.70 -0.05 -6.72
N THR A 102 16.89 -0.18 -6.14
CA THR A 102 18.02 -0.93 -6.71
C THR A 102 17.87 -2.45 -6.59
N ASP A 103 17.04 -2.94 -5.67
CA ASP A 103 16.67 -4.35 -5.59
C ASP A 103 15.48 -4.60 -6.52
N ILE A 104 15.76 -5.19 -7.68
CA ILE A 104 14.75 -5.42 -8.72
C ILE A 104 14.04 -6.76 -8.60
N GLY A 105 14.51 -7.66 -7.71
CA GLY A 105 14.10 -9.05 -7.67
C GLY A 105 14.44 -9.80 -8.96
N TYR A 106 13.62 -10.75 -9.35
CA TYR A 106 13.77 -11.45 -10.64
C TYR A 106 13.44 -10.48 -11.80
N LYS A 107 14.17 -10.63 -12.91
CA LYS A 107 13.91 -9.89 -14.16
C LYS A 107 13.74 -10.86 -15.31
N THR A 108 12.64 -10.76 -16.02
CA THR A 108 12.38 -11.57 -17.22
C THR A 108 13.23 -11.13 -18.41
N LYS A 109 13.26 -11.95 -19.46
CA LYS A 109 13.97 -11.59 -20.72
C LYS A 109 13.37 -10.37 -21.40
N ASP A 110 12.06 -10.16 -21.23
CA ASP A 110 11.32 -9.02 -21.79
C ASP A 110 11.44 -7.75 -20.95
N GLY A 111 12.19 -7.83 -19.84
CA GLY A 111 12.52 -6.68 -19.01
C GLY A 111 11.52 -6.41 -17.86
N ILE A 112 10.52 -7.24 -17.67
CA ILE A 112 9.57 -7.19 -16.55
C ILE A 112 10.33 -7.51 -15.27
N THR A 113 10.12 -6.72 -14.21
CA THR A 113 10.79 -6.91 -12.92
C THR A 113 9.81 -7.37 -11.85
N GLU A 114 10.28 -8.19 -10.94
CA GLU A 114 9.52 -8.66 -9.78
C GLU A 114 9.01 -7.47 -8.96
N LYS A 115 9.86 -6.49 -8.63
CA LYS A 115 9.49 -5.31 -7.84
C LYS A 115 8.29 -4.53 -8.38
N ASP A 116 8.14 -4.48 -9.72
CA ASP A 116 7.04 -3.75 -10.36
C ASP A 116 5.72 -4.53 -10.25
N LEU A 117 5.76 -5.86 -10.40
CA LEU A 117 4.60 -6.72 -10.22
C LEU A 117 4.19 -6.83 -8.76
N ASP A 118 5.15 -6.94 -7.83
CA ASP A 118 4.89 -6.92 -6.40
C ASP A 118 4.13 -5.65 -6.00
N LEU A 119 4.54 -4.49 -6.54
CA LEU A 119 3.85 -3.22 -6.30
C LEU A 119 2.44 -3.19 -6.90
N GLN A 120 2.27 -3.73 -8.12
CA GLN A 120 0.95 -3.79 -8.77
C GLN A 120 -0.02 -4.68 -8.00
N ILE A 121 0.38 -5.91 -7.65
CA ILE A 121 -0.46 -6.84 -6.90
C ILE A 121 -0.77 -6.29 -5.51
N SER A 122 0.22 -5.77 -4.79
CA SER A 122 0.03 -5.22 -3.45
C SER A 122 -0.97 -4.05 -3.45
N LYS A 123 -0.98 -3.19 -4.48
CA LYS A 123 -1.98 -2.12 -4.62
C LYS A 123 -3.39 -2.67 -4.83
N LEU A 124 -3.54 -3.74 -5.60
CA LEU A 124 -4.84 -4.38 -5.80
C LEU A 124 -5.35 -5.02 -4.50
N VAL A 125 -4.48 -5.75 -3.78
CA VAL A 125 -4.81 -6.33 -2.46
C VAL A 125 -5.19 -5.24 -1.47
N SER A 126 -4.39 -4.18 -1.37
CA SER A 126 -4.66 -3.03 -0.51
C SER A 126 -6.00 -2.39 -0.81
N SER A 127 -6.32 -2.17 -2.09
CA SER A 127 -7.60 -1.60 -2.53
C SER A 127 -8.78 -2.50 -2.11
N ARG A 128 -8.62 -3.81 -2.26
CA ARG A 128 -9.67 -4.78 -1.91
C ARG A 128 -9.94 -4.84 -0.41
N LEU A 129 -8.88 -4.87 0.41
CA LEU A 129 -8.99 -4.87 1.86
C LEU A 129 -9.51 -3.53 2.42
N SER A 130 -9.07 -2.40 1.85
CA SER A 130 -9.52 -1.07 2.30
C SER A 130 -11.00 -0.80 2.07
N SER A 131 -11.67 -1.61 1.23
CA SER A 131 -13.13 -1.56 1.05
C SER A 131 -13.89 -2.23 2.20
N GLN A 132 -13.22 -2.95 3.10
CA GLN A 132 -13.84 -3.56 4.29
C GLN A 132 -13.89 -2.54 5.44
N ARG A 133 -15.02 -2.51 6.16
CA ARG A 133 -15.22 -1.52 7.24
C ARG A 133 -14.23 -1.69 8.38
N ASP A 134 -13.94 -2.95 8.74
CA ASP A 134 -13.18 -3.30 9.94
C ASP A 134 -11.67 -3.40 9.70
N VAL A 135 -11.17 -3.11 8.48
CA VAL A 135 -9.76 -3.30 8.11
C VAL A 135 -9.09 -1.98 7.77
N SER A 136 -8.00 -1.68 8.46
CA SER A 136 -7.02 -0.65 8.07
C SER A 136 -5.85 -1.31 7.35
N VAL A 137 -5.40 -0.73 6.24
CA VAL A 137 -4.29 -1.27 5.45
C VAL A 137 -3.12 -0.31 5.44
N ILE A 138 -1.94 -0.83 5.76
CA ILE A 138 -0.67 -0.13 5.67
C ILE A 138 0.20 -0.87 4.66
N VAL A 139 0.88 -0.15 3.78
CA VAL A 139 1.81 -0.73 2.80
C VAL A 139 3.23 -0.26 3.06
N SER A 140 4.22 -1.15 2.97
CA SER A 140 5.63 -0.80 3.23
C SER A 140 6.17 0.24 2.25
N ARG A 141 5.73 0.20 0.99
CA ARG A 141 6.04 1.18 -0.04
C ARG A 141 4.89 1.33 -1.04
N ASN A 142 4.68 2.53 -1.54
CA ASN A 142 3.72 2.83 -2.61
C ASN A 142 4.39 3.37 -3.89
N THR A 143 5.73 3.49 -3.86
CA THR A 143 6.60 3.94 -4.94
C THR A 143 7.81 3.00 -5.09
N ASP A 144 8.66 3.27 -6.08
CA ASP A 144 9.87 2.47 -6.33
C ASP A 144 11.03 2.93 -5.43
N ILE A 145 10.98 2.52 -4.16
CA ILE A 145 12.03 2.75 -3.15
C ILE A 145 12.55 1.44 -2.59
N ASN A 146 13.82 1.41 -2.20
CA ASN A 146 14.43 0.27 -1.54
C ASN A 146 14.22 0.35 -0.02
N LEU A 147 13.75 -0.75 0.59
CA LEU A 147 13.62 -0.94 2.02
C LEU A 147 14.32 -2.23 2.42
N SER A 148 15.12 -2.18 3.47
CA SER A 148 15.69 -3.37 4.08
C SER A 148 14.63 -4.21 4.81
N ASN A 149 14.88 -5.49 5.02
CA ASN A 149 13.98 -6.36 5.80
C ASN A 149 13.72 -5.79 7.21
N ASN A 150 14.72 -5.22 7.85
CA ASN A 150 14.57 -4.62 9.18
C ASN A 150 13.63 -3.42 9.17
N GLU A 151 13.77 -2.50 8.19
CA GLU A 151 12.87 -1.34 8.07
C GLU A 151 11.41 -1.78 7.88
N ARG A 152 11.16 -2.83 7.07
CA ARG A 152 9.81 -3.38 6.84
C ARG A 152 9.20 -3.93 8.13
N VAL A 153 9.96 -4.75 8.86
CA VAL A 153 9.52 -5.39 10.12
C VAL A 153 9.36 -4.37 11.25
N GLU A 154 10.32 -3.46 11.41
CA GLU A 154 10.25 -2.41 12.43
C GLU A 154 9.06 -1.47 12.21
N ASP A 155 8.75 -1.13 10.95
CA ASP A 155 7.59 -0.32 10.64
C ASP A 155 6.28 -1.07 10.96
N ALA A 156 6.14 -2.34 10.53
CA ALA A 156 4.97 -3.15 10.85
C ALA A 156 4.73 -3.27 12.37
N ASN A 157 5.79 -3.54 13.14
CA ASN A 157 5.73 -3.61 14.60
C ASN A 157 5.32 -2.26 15.23
N LYS A 158 5.87 -1.15 14.72
CA LYS A 158 5.56 0.22 15.20
C LYS A 158 4.11 0.61 14.92
N GLN A 159 3.55 0.14 13.80
CA GLN A 159 2.16 0.37 13.42
C GLN A 159 1.17 -0.53 14.19
N ASN A 160 1.67 -1.42 15.07
CA ASN A 160 0.87 -2.41 15.80
C ASN A 160 -0.01 -3.21 14.84
N ALA A 161 0.55 -3.72 13.75
CA ALA A 161 -0.19 -4.53 12.80
C ALA A 161 -0.66 -5.84 13.43
N ASP A 162 -1.88 -6.27 13.11
CA ASP A 162 -2.44 -7.55 13.55
C ASP A 162 -1.94 -8.71 12.72
N VAL A 163 -1.63 -8.46 11.43
CA VAL A 163 -1.03 -9.43 10.51
C VAL A 163 -0.05 -8.75 9.57
N PHE A 164 0.98 -9.50 9.17
CA PHE A 164 1.99 -9.10 8.20
C PHE A 164 1.98 -10.06 7.00
N ILE A 165 1.86 -9.52 5.79
CA ILE A 165 2.00 -10.31 4.56
C ILE A 165 3.01 -9.66 3.62
N SER A 166 4.06 -10.41 3.24
CA SER A 166 5.02 -10.02 2.22
C SER A 166 4.63 -10.63 0.87
N ILE A 167 4.46 -9.80 -0.15
CA ILE A 167 4.00 -10.20 -1.48
C ILE A 167 5.18 -10.16 -2.45
N HIS A 168 5.48 -11.32 -3.05
CA HIS A 168 6.55 -11.56 -4.00
C HIS A 168 6.08 -12.34 -5.22
N MET A 169 6.78 -12.15 -6.32
CA MET A 169 6.88 -13.16 -7.37
C MET A 169 8.09 -14.05 -7.07
N THR A 170 8.53 -14.87 -8.02
CA THR A 170 9.77 -15.63 -7.90
C THR A 170 10.36 -15.96 -9.27
N GLY A 171 11.61 -16.41 -9.29
CA GLY A 171 12.28 -16.94 -10.45
C GLY A 171 13.07 -18.20 -10.09
N ASN A 172 13.32 -19.05 -11.10
CA ASN A 172 14.11 -20.26 -10.96
C ASN A 172 14.94 -20.47 -12.21
N ASP A 173 16.10 -21.15 -12.10
CA ASP A 173 16.92 -21.55 -13.23
C ASP A 173 16.21 -22.58 -14.12
N ASP A 174 15.34 -23.41 -13.52
CA ASP A 174 14.46 -24.31 -14.25
C ASP A 174 13.19 -23.54 -14.70
N PRO A 175 13.01 -23.31 -16.01
CA PRO A 175 11.85 -22.59 -16.53
C PRO A 175 10.54 -23.39 -16.43
N THR A 176 10.58 -24.65 -16.02
CA THR A 176 9.39 -25.49 -15.77
C THR A 176 8.87 -25.37 -14.34
N ALA A 177 9.63 -24.71 -13.44
CA ALA A 177 9.18 -24.41 -12.10
C ALA A 177 7.91 -23.56 -12.16
N GLN A 178 6.88 -23.92 -11.37
CA GLN A 178 5.57 -23.29 -11.44
C GLN A 178 4.80 -23.39 -10.13
N GLY A 179 3.84 -22.50 -9.95
CA GLY A 179 2.85 -22.55 -8.88
C GLY A 179 3.01 -21.46 -7.84
N VAL A 180 1.96 -21.30 -7.04
CA VAL A 180 1.89 -20.37 -5.91
C VAL A 180 2.24 -21.09 -4.60
N GLN A 181 2.97 -20.41 -3.73
CA GLN A 181 3.42 -20.98 -2.44
C GLN A 181 3.42 -19.91 -1.35
N THR A 182 2.89 -20.24 -0.18
CA THR A 182 2.94 -19.38 1.00
C THR A 182 3.91 -19.92 2.04
N PHE A 183 4.67 -19.03 2.65
CA PHE A 183 5.68 -19.39 3.64
C PHE A 183 5.39 -18.69 4.97
N TYR A 184 5.72 -19.38 6.06
CA TYR A 184 5.69 -18.85 7.41
C TYR A 184 6.98 -19.18 8.16
N ARG A 185 7.27 -18.45 9.23
CA ARG A 185 8.52 -18.61 9.99
C ARG A 185 8.60 -19.97 10.66
N VAL A 186 9.75 -20.65 10.53
CA VAL A 186 10.03 -21.90 11.24
C VAL A 186 9.94 -21.66 12.75
N GLY A 187 9.15 -22.50 13.44
CA GLY A 187 8.98 -22.43 14.89
C GLY A 187 8.20 -21.21 15.39
N ALA A 188 7.48 -20.52 14.53
CA ALA A 188 6.51 -19.51 14.94
C ALA A 188 5.44 -20.13 15.84
N ASN A 189 5.10 -19.45 16.93
CA ASN A 189 4.04 -19.84 17.84
C ASN A 189 3.02 -18.69 17.97
N ASP A 190 2.60 -18.18 16.79
CA ASP A 190 1.83 -16.95 16.64
C ASP A 190 0.74 -17.08 15.56
N ALA A 191 0.22 -18.28 15.29
CA ALA A 191 -0.77 -18.60 14.26
C ALA A 191 -0.34 -18.27 12.81
N SER A 192 0.95 -18.06 12.53
CA SER A 192 1.47 -17.80 11.17
C SER A 192 1.23 -18.99 10.22
N ASP A 193 1.25 -20.22 10.71
CA ASP A 193 0.98 -21.45 9.95
C ASP A 193 -0.48 -21.55 9.51
N GLU A 194 -1.42 -21.20 10.41
CA GLU A 194 -2.84 -21.11 10.11
C GLU A 194 -3.10 -19.99 9.09
N PHE A 195 -2.51 -18.81 9.31
CA PHE A 195 -2.60 -17.68 8.39
C PHE A 195 -2.10 -18.05 6.99
N ALA A 196 -0.91 -18.67 6.90
CA ALA A 196 -0.35 -19.13 5.63
C ALA A 196 -1.26 -20.16 4.94
N THR A 197 -1.85 -21.08 5.71
CA THR A 197 -2.73 -22.13 5.18
C THR A 197 -4.02 -21.53 4.60
N LEU A 198 -4.65 -20.58 5.29
CA LEU A 198 -5.87 -19.93 4.84
C LEU A 198 -5.62 -19.09 3.59
N VAL A 199 -4.54 -18.30 3.56
CA VAL A 199 -4.17 -17.51 2.37
C VAL A 199 -3.85 -18.42 1.20
N GLN A 200 -3.03 -19.47 1.39
CA GLN A 200 -2.67 -20.42 0.33
C GLN A 200 -3.92 -21.10 -0.27
N LYS A 201 -4.81 -21.59 0.57
CA LYS A 201 -6.05 -22.26 0.15
C LYS A 201 -6.96 -21.30 -0.62
N SER A 202 -7.09 -20.06 -0.15
CA SER A 202 -7.89 -19.04 -0.83
C SER A 202 -7.30 -18.73 -2.20
N VAL A 203 -6.00 -18.42 -2.29
CA VAL A 203 -5.35 -18.10 -3.58
C VAL A 203 -5.49 -19.27 -4.56
N ALA A 204 -5.26 -20.50 -4.13
CA ALA A 204 -5.40 -21.67 -4.99
C ALA A 204 -6.83 -21.87 -5.54
N ALA A 205 -7.85 -21.36 -4.86
CA ALA A 205 -9.23 -21.39 -5.34
C ALA A 205 -9.55 -20.29 -6.38
N TYR A 206 -8.84 -19.16 -6.34
CA TYR A 206 -9.07 -18.04 -7.25
C TYR A 206 -8.23 -18.10 -8.52
N VAL A 207 -7.02 -18.67 -8.46
CA VAL A 207 -6.10 -18.69 -9.60
C VAL A 207 -5.82 -20.09 -10.09
N ASN A 208 -5.77 -20.27 -11.41
CA ASN A 208 -5.41 -21.52 -12.03
C ASN A 208 -3.88 -21.66 -12.14
N LEU A 209 -3.21 -21.76 -10.97
CA LEU A 209 -1.81 -22.11 -10.81
C LEU A 209 -1.68 -23.40 -9.99
N LYS A 210 -0.52 -24.04 -10.10
CA LYS A 210 -0.21 -25.20 -9.25
C LYS A 210 -0.16 -24.76 -7.78
N ASP A 211 -0.96 -25.40 -6.94
CA ASP A 211 -0.87 -25.23 -5.49
C ASP A 211 0.36 -25.96 -4.95
N ARG A 212 1.28 -25.22 -4.32
CA ARG A 212 2.51 -25.75 -3.70
C ARG A 212 2.38 -25.83 -2.16
N GLY A 213 1.24 -25.39 -1.62
CA GLY A 213 0.93 -25.43 -0.20
C GLY A 213 1.59 -24.33 0.63
N ALA A 214 1.26 -24.35 1.92
CA ALA A 214 1.90 -23.52 2.95
C ALA A 214 3.07 -24.30 3.56
N THR A 215 4.26 -23.67 3.67
CA THR A 215 5.50 -24.36 4.06
C THR A 215 6.31 -23.49 5.04
N PRO A 216 6.85 -24.07 6.12
CA PRO A 216 7.76 -23.33 7.00
C PRO A 216 9.08 -23.03 6.27
N PHE A 217 9.50 -21.75 6.32
CA PHE A 217 10.78 -21.31 5.79
C PHE A 217 11.25 -20.01 6.47
N THR A 218 12.56 -19.87 6.64
CA THR A 218 13.14 -18.70 7.32
C THR A 218 13.54 -17.63 6.31
N PHE A 219 12.60 -16.78 5.91
CA PHE A 219 12.90 -15.53 5.20
C PHE A 219 13.29 -14.43 6.19
N GLY A 220 14.22 -13.55 5.78
CA GLY A 220 14.67 -12.45 6.62
C GLY A 220 13.53 -11.52 7.05
N VAL A 221 12.60 -11.21 6.14
CA VAL A 221 11.46 -10.34 6.39
C VAL A 221 10.41 -10.95 7.33
N LEU A 222 10.43 -12.25 7.56
CA LEU A 222 9.57 -12.91 8.54
C LEU A 222 10.15 -12.92 9.95
N GLN A 223 11.44 -12.55 10.12
CA GLN A 223 12.09 -12.53 11.41
C GLN A 223 11.80 -11.24 12.17
N GLY A 224 11.49 -11.35 13.47
CA GLY A 224 11.29 -10.19 14.34
C GLY A 224 9.90 -9.56 14.27
N ASN A 225 8.97 -10.12 13.49
CA ASN A 225 7.55 -9.71 13.55
C ASN A 225 6.94 -10.12 14.88
N ASN A 226 6.15 -9.22 15.48
CA ASN A 226 5.43 -9.43 16.74
C ASN A 226 3.99 -9.97 16.51
N MET A 227 3.59 -10.17 15.25
CA MET A 227 2.28 -10.64 14.82
C MET A 227 2.44 -11.86 13.89
N PRO A 228 1.34 -12.58 13.56
CA PRO A 228 1.32 -13.57 12.50
C PRO A 228 1.87 -13.00 11.19
N ALA A 229 2.90 -13.66 10.63
CA ALA A 229 3.64 -13.15 9.48
C ALA A 229 3.87 -14.22 8.42
N ILE A 230 3.53 -13.90 7.18
CA ILE A 230 3.68 -14.78 6.02
C ILE A 230 4.36 -14.08 4.85
N LEU A 231 4.93 -14.89 3.93
CA LEU A 231 5.39 -14.45 2.62
C LEU A 231 4.71 -15.34 1.57
N ILE A 232 4.11 -14.71 0.57
CA ILE A 232 3.54 -15.41 -0.57
C ILE A 232 4.40 -15.19 -1.83
N GLN A 233 4.80 -16.30 -2.49
CA GLN A 233 5.32 -16.29 -3.85
C GLN A 233 4.17 -16.59 -4.81
N CYS A 234 3.73 -15.56 -5.54
CA CYS A 234 2.52 -15.56 -6.34
C CYS A 234 2.64 -16.34 -7.66
N GLY A 235 3.85 -16.73 -8.03
CA GLY A 235 4.15 -17.50 -9.25
C GLY A 235 5.55 -17.24 -9.76
N PHE A 236 5.97 -18.03 -10.77
CA PHE A 236 7.32 -18.01 -11.32
C PHE A 236 7.41 -17.16 -12.58
N LEU A 237 8.09 -16.02 -12.50
CA LEU A 237 8.39 -15.17 -13.66
C LEU A 237 9.37 -15.79 -14.65
N SER A 238 10.10 -16.84 -14.23
CA SER A 238 10.95 -17.65 -15.09
C SER A 238 10.17 -18.64 -15.97
N ASN A 239 8.90 -18.90 -15.64
CA ASN A 239 8.02 -19.78 -16.40
C ASN A 239 7.20 -18.93 -17.41
N PRO A 240 7.34 -19.17 -18.73
CA PRO A 240 6.69 -18.33 -19.74
C PRO A 240 5.14 -18.33 -19.68
N ASP A 241 4.52 -19.42 -19.21
CA ASP A 241 3.07 -19.49 -19.10
C ASP A 241 2.57 -18.75 -17.86
N GLU A 242 3.34 -18.76 -16.76
CA GLU A 242 3.01 -18.00 -15.55
C GLU A 242 3.35 -16.52 -15.73
N GLU A 243 4.45 -16.15 -16.40
CA GLU A 243 4.77 -14.77 -16.75
C GLU A 243 3.60 -14.11 -17.49
N LYS A 244 3.02 -14.79 -18.51
CA LYS A 244 1.83 -14.29 -19.23
C LYS A 244 0.63 -14.09 -18.32
N LYS A 245 0.39 -14.99 -17.37
CA LYS A 245 -0.71 -14.85 -16.40
C LYS A 245 -0.44 -13.71 -15.43
N LEU A 246 0.75 -13.66 -14.81
CA LEU A 246 1.14 -12.67 -13.83
C LEU A 246 1.16 -11.22 -14.38
N THR A 247 1.32 -11.09 -15.70
CA THR A 247 1.25 -9.79 -16.41
C THR A 247 -0.15 -9.46 -16.95
N ASN A 248 -1.11 -10.38 -16.86
CA ASN A 248 -2.49 -10.16 -17.27
C ASN A 248 -3.31 -9.49 -16.17
N SER A 249 -3.98 -8.39 -16.49
CA SER A 249 -4.70 -7.58 -15.50
C SER A 249 -5.89 -8.30 -14.84
N GLU A 250 -6.59 -9.17 -15.54
CA GLU A 250 -7.70 -9.94 -14.95
C GLU A 250 -7.16 -10.99 -13.98
N PHE A 251 -6.11 -11.71 -14.37
CA PHE A 251 -5.44 -12.65 -13.48
C PHE A 251 -4.88 -11.97 -12.22
N GLN A 252 -4.32 -10.76 -12.35
CA GLN A 252 -3.85 -9.97 -11.20
C GLN A 252 -4.99 -9.61 -10.24
N LYS A 253 -6.18 -9.32 -10.75
CA LYS A 253 -7.37 -9.06 -9.92
C LYS A 253 -7.81 -10.32 -9.17
N ASP A 254 -7.88 -11.47 -9.86
CA ASP A 254 -8.24 -12.74 -9.26
C ASP A 254 -7.22 -13.15 -8.17
N LEU A 255 -5.93 -12.97 -8.44
CA LEU A 255 -4.86 -13.21 -7.48
C LEU A 255 -5.00 -12.31 -6.24
N ALA A 256 -5.23 -11.03 -6.45
CA ALA A 256 -5.40 -10.07 -5.36
C ALA A 256 -6.67 -10.36 -4.54
N GLU A 257 -7.76 -10.75 -5.19
CA GLU A 257 -8.99 -11.20 -4.51
C GLU A 257 -8.71 -12.43 -3.65
N GLY A 258 -8.02 -13.45 -4.20
CA GLY A 258 -7.66 -14.64 -3.46
C GLY A 258 -6.80 -14.34 -2.22
N ILE A 259 -5.80 -13.45 -2.34
CA ILE A 259 -4.98 -13.02 -1.21
C ILE A 259 -5.85 -12.30 -0.17
N ALA A 260 -6.66 -11.33 -0.59
CA ALA A 260 -7.51 -10.55 0.32
C ALA A 260 -8.51 -11.43 1.06
N GLN A 261 -9.18 -12.36 0.39
CA GLN A 261 -10.13 -13.29 1.00
C GLN A 261 -9.46 -14.23 2.00
N GLY A 262 -8.23 -14.67 1.72
CA GLY A 262 -7.45 -15.47 2.67
C GLY A 262 -7.11 -14.70 3.95
N ILE A 263 -6.72 -13.42 3.82
CA ILE A 263 -6.46 -12.53 4.95
C ILE A 263 -7.74 -12.34 5.77
N LEU A 264 -8.86 -11.98 5.12
CA LEU A 264 -10.14 -11.78 5.80
C LEU A 264 -10.60 -13.04 6.53
N SER A 265 -10.48 -14.22 5.92
CA SER A 265 -10.82 -15.49 6.54
C SER A 265 -10.01 -15.77 7.80
N PHE A 266 -8.73 -15.36 7.82
CA PHE A 266 -7.92 -15.47 9.03
C PHE A 266 -8.36 -14.50 10.12
N LEU A 267 -8.59 -13.21 9.77
CA LEU A 267 -9.03 -12.19 10.72
C LEU A 267 -10.38 -12.54 11.35
N ASP A 268 -11.32 -13.06 10.56
CA ASP A 268 -12.62 -13.50 11.04
C ASP A 268 -12.52 -14.68 12.03
N ALA A 269 -11.51 -15.54 11.86
CA ALA A 269 -11.26 -16.66 12.78
C ALA A 269 -10.64 -16.22 14.13
N GLN A 270 -10.06 -15.01 14.19
CA GLN A 270 -9.45 -14.46 15.41
C GLN A 270 -10.44 -13.63 16.26
N GLY A 271 -11.58 -13.24 15.74
CA GLY A 271 -12.57 -12.35 16.36
C GLY A 271 -13.87 -12.95 16.71
#